data_9351373b728ae22cb61f0a5faf072a1c
#
_entry.id   9351373b728ae22cb61f0a5faf072a1c
#
_cell.length_a   1.000
_cell.length_b   1.000
_cell.length_c   1.000
_cell.angle_alpha   90.00
_cell.angle_beta   90.00
_cell.angle_gamma   90.00
#
_symmetry.space_group_name_H-M   'P 1'
#
loop_
_entity.id
_entity.type
_entity.pdbx_description
1 polymer ?
#
loop_
_entity_poly.entity_id
_entity_poly.type
_entity_poly.pdbx_seq_one_letter_code
_entity_poly.pdbx_strand_id
1 'polypeptide(L)'
;MTRTMTFVTALLAIGLSASCKGARTDRSVATNAGGDTTISPSGESAAGQGRSMVRLVNALPANQSIDVSGDDRTLFSAVSYKKVTPYVEVKDNRVTFKLFPAAKDSSIADNSEMMADGNRYTIVALPDDKGGATMRILRDEIVPDSGKARIRVINASPGVKDADVALQGQKDPLFSDIDYKSEAGYKDITPTTATVEIRGDDPNSKPILVKNVHFEPGKAYTIVLTGWKSKPVEVITFDDTETGGVAGLSLH
;
A
#
# COMPACT_ATOMS: atom_id res chain seq x y z
N MET A 1 10.62 -55.08 -3.48
CA MET A 1 11.97 -54.87 -4.07
C MET A 1 12.61 -53.69 -3.37
N THR A 2 13.47 -54.03 -2.47
CA THR A 2 14.20 -53.16 -1.54
C THR A 2 15.47 -52.65 -2.25
N ARG A 3 15.76 -51.38 -2.22
CA ARG A 3 17.11 -50.87 -2.53
C ARG A 3 17.52 -49.79 -1.54
N THR A 4 18.34 -50.25 -0.66
CA THR A 4 19.23 -49.53 0.25
C THR A 4 20.46 -49.04 -0.51
N MET A 5 20.94 -47.81 -0.27
CA MET A 5 22.35 -47.42 -0.49
C MET A 5 22.56 -46.06 0.19
N THR A 6 23.18 -46.01 1.29
CA THR A 6 24.61 -45.99 1.66
C THR A 6 25.17 -44.56 1.74
N PHE A 7 25.51 -44.20 2.95
CA PHE A 7 26.23 -43.00 3.40
C PHE A 7 27.66 -42.94 2.79
N VAL A 8 28.11 -41.74 2.47
CA VAL A 8 29.53 -41.40 2.44
C VAL A 8 29.76 -40.13 3.24
N THR A 9 30.44 -40.33 4.34
CA THR A 9 31.05 -39.34 5.21
C THR A 9 32.43 -38.99 4.65
N ALA A 10 32.77 -37.71 4.54
CA ALA A 10 34.17 -37.30 4.40
C ALA A 10 34.41 -36.09 5.31
N LEU A 11 35.21 -36.35 6.31
CA LEU A 11 35.90 -35.43 7.23
C LEU A 11 37.26 -35.05 6.63
N LEU A 12 37.69 -33.79 6.73
CA LEU A 12 39.08 -33.32 6.94
C LEU A 12 39.03 -31.79 7.04
N ALA A 13 39.27 -31.11 8.12
CA ALA A 13 40.39 -30.94 9.07
C ALA A 13 41.46 -29.94 8.58
N ILE A 14 41.63 -28.89 9.41
CA ILE A 14 42.85 -28.22 9.86
C ILE A 14 43.49 -27.15 8.95
N GLY A 15 43.76 -25.99 9.57
CA GLY A 15 44.76 -24.99 9.16
C GLY A 15 44.48 -23.61 9.76
N LEU A 16 44.87 -23.36 10.95
CA LEU A 16 45.96 -22.61 11.59
C LEU A 16 46.08 -21.13 11.21
N SER A 17 45.77 -20.31 12.18
CA SER A 17 46.44 -19.12 12.74
C SER A 17 47.39 -18.28 11.88
N ALA A 18 47.13 -16.97 11.82
CA ALA A 18 48.19 -15.98 11.84
C ALA A 18 47.73 -14.72 12.63
N SER A 19 48.33 -14.57 13.76
CA SER A 19 48.38 -13.38 14.60
C SER A 19 49.34 -12.40 13.93
N CYS A 20 48.93 -11.15 13.75
CA CYS A 20 49.84 -10.03 13.56
C CYS A 20 49.60 -8.98 14.60
N LYS A 21 50.60 -8.91 15.46
CA LYS A 21 50.84 -7.95 16.52
C LYS A 21 51.40 -6.64 15.95
N GLY A 22 50.87 -5.51 16.41
CA GLY A 22 51.71 -4.38 16.81
C GLY A 22 52.11 -3.36 15.78
N ALA A 23 51.61 -2.13 15.99
CA ALA A 23 52.47 -0.95 16.02
C ALA A 23 51.79 0.13 16.87
N ARG A 24 52.36 0.39 18.03
CA ARG A 24 52.23 1.68 18.74
C ARG A 24 53.08 2.66 18.01
N THR A 25 52.54 3.83 17.72
CA THR A 25 53.33 5.03 17.47
C THR A 25 52.78 6.21 18.23
N ASP A 26 53.65 6.74 18.85
CA ASP A 26 53.84 7.80 19.81
C ASP A 26 52.96 9.03 19.73
N ARG A 27 52.73 9.45 20.93
CA ARG A 27 52.13 10.67 21.44
C ARG A 27 53.08 11.83 21.22
N SER A 28 52.73 12.81 20.44
CA SER A 28 53.30 14.16 20.54
C SER A 28 52.25 15.12 21.07
N VAL A 29 52.46 15.51 22.31
CA VAL A 29 51.77 16.60 22.99
C VAL A 29 52.29 17.90 22.44
N ALA A 30 51.45 18.69 21.83
CA ALA A 30 51.66 20.11 21.61
C ALA A 30 50.64 20.89 22.46
N THR A 31 51.12 21.41 23.55
CA THR A 31 50.44 22.43 24.35
C THR A 31 50.43 23.73 23.58
N ASN A 32 49.27 24.29 23.30
CA ASN A 32 49.08 25.70 23.06
C ASN A 32 47.85 26.21 23.81
N ALA A 33 48.07 27.26 24.55
CA ALA A 33 47.10 27.89 25.44
C ALA A 33 46.07 28.73 24.69
N GLY A 34 44.84 28.76 25.22
CA GLY A 34 43.88 29.86 25.06
C GLY A 34 42.92 29.70 23.87
N GLY A 35 41.73 29.24 24.15
CA GLY A 35 40.61 29.26 23.20
C GLY A 35 39.43 28.55 23.81
N ASP A 36 38.45 29.31 24.15
CA ASP A 36 37.14 28.90 24.64
C ASP A 36 36.56 27.80 23.68
N THR A 37 36.62 26.55 24.16
CA THR A 37 36.06 25.44 23.39
C THR A 37 34.62 25.26 23.85
N THR A 38 33.72 25.98 23.22
CA THR A 38 32.32 25.57 23.19
C THR A 38 32.26 24.20 22.54
N ILE A 39 32.12 23.16 23.36
CA ILE A 39 31.76 21.83 22.91
C ILE A 39 30.31 21.96 22.42
N SER A 40 30.14 22.16 21.12
CA SER A 40 28.89 21.85 20.47
C SER A 40 28.64 20.38 20.72
N PRO A 41 27.53 20.00 21.34
CA PRO A 41 27.15 18.59 21.36
C PRO A 41 27.01 18.20 19.88
N SER A 42 27.86 17.27 19.46
CA SER A 42 27.66 16.54 18.22
C SER A 42 26.21 16.09 18.26
N GLY A 43 25.37 16.75 17.46
CA GLY A 43 24.01 16.29 17.28
C GLY A 43 24.12 14.86 16.78
N GLU A 44 23.88 13.95 17.69
CA GLU A 44 23.40 12.64 17.33
C GLU A 44 22.18 12.93 16.43
N SER A 45 22.39 12.82 15.13
CA SER A 45 21.29 12.71 14.21
C SER A 45 20.47 11.56 14.75
N ALA A 46 19.41 11.86 15.45
CA ALA A 46 18.35 10.89 15.72
C ALA A 46 18.03 10.35 14.32
N ALA A 47 18.48 9.11 14.07
CA ALA A 47 18.09 8.35 12.90
C ALA A 47 16.59 8.53 12.82
N GLY A 48 16.11 9.24 11.79
CA GLY A 48 14.75 9.70 11.72
C GLY A 48 13.84 8.49 11.93
N GLN A 49 13.03 8.53 12.98
CA GLN A 49 11.98 7.55 13.14
C GLN A 49 11.16 7.68 11.85
N GLY A 50 11.17 6.62 11.04
CA GLY A 50 10.52 6.61 9.75
C GLY A 50 9.08 7.10 9.90
N ARG A 51 8.71 8.12 9.12
CA ARG A 51 7.35 8.68 9.14
C ARG A 51 6.69 8.36 7.82
N SER A 52 5.72 7.49 7.88
CA SER A 52 4.88 7.15 6.75
C SER A 52 3.47 7.66 6.96
N MET A 53 2.75 7.83 5.89
CA MET A 53 1.34 8.23 5.92
C MET A 53 0.48 7.07 5.45
N VAL A 54 -0.56 6.75 6.19
CA VAL A 54 -1.53 5.71 5.81
C VAL A 54 -2.94 6.26 5.76
N ARG A 55 -3.76 5.75 4.85
CA ARG A 55 -5.21 5.97 4.81
C ARG A 55 -5.95 4.65 4.64
N LEU A 56 -7.24 4.64 4.90
CA LEU A 56 -8.11 3.49 4.79
C LEU A 56 -9.17 3.69 3.71
N VAL A 57 -9.36 2.67 2.87
CA VAL A 57 -10.53 2.50 1.99
C VAL A 57 -11.33 1.32 2.52
N ASN A 58 -12.56 1.57 2.93
CA ASN A 58 -13.47 0.49 3.30
C ASN A 58 -14.23 -0.03 2.07
N ALA A 59 -13.72 -1.10 1.45
CA ALA A 59 -14.36 -1.80 0.35
C ALA A 59 -15.09 -3.10 0.79
N LEU A 60 -15.44 -3.23 2.09
CA LEU A 60 -16.23 -4.34 2.63
C LEU A 60 -17.73 -4.05 2.51
N PRO A 61 -18.47 -4.74 1.63
CA PRO A 61 -19.87 -4.42 1.33
C PRO A 61 -20.87 -4.98 2.35
N ALA A 62 -20.48 -5.16 3.60
CA ALA A 62 -21.32 -5.79 4.63
C ALA A 62 -22.15 -4.81 5.47
N ASN A 63 -22.33 -3.57 5.05
CA ASN A 63 -23.00 -2.49 5.81
C ASN A 63 -22.42 -2.24 7.21
N GLN A 64 -21.21 -2.67 7.45
CA GLN A 64 -20.54 -2.49 8.73
C GLN A 64 -19.48 -1.41 8.61
N SER A 65 -19.49 -0.52 9.58
CA SER A 65 -18.34 0.33 9.83
C SER A 65 -17.21 -0.53 10.39
N ILE A 66 -15.99 -0.14 10.07
CA ILE A 66 -14.77 -0.84 10.51
C ILE A 66 -13.84 0.10 11.24
N ASP A 67 -13.09 -0.48 12.16
CA ASP A 67 -11.97 0.17 12.85
C ASP A 67 -10.66 -0.47 12.37
N VAL A 68 -9.60 0.30 12.32
CA VAL A 68 -8.25 -0.21 12.03
C VAL A 68 -7.28 0.32 13.07
N SER A 69 -6.52 -0.58 13.69
CA SER A 69 -5.37 -0.23 14.52
C SER A 69 -4.06 -0.51 13.79
N GLY A 70 -3.02 0.21 14.17
CA GLY A 70 -1.62 -0.08 13.83
C GLY A 70 -0.84 -0.18 15.12
N ASP A 71 -0.19 -1.32 15.37
CA ASP A 71 0.57 -1.63 16.59
C ASP A 71 -0.20 -1.24 17.88
N ASP A 72 -1.41 -1.77 17.99
CA ASP A 72 -2.34 -1.59 19.13
C ASP A 72 -2.85 -0.15 19.34
N ARG A 73 -2.54 0.80 18.45
CA ARG A 73 -3.10 2.15 18.44
C ARG A 73 -4.21 2.24 17.39
N THR A 74 -5.39 2.69 17.77
CA THR A 74 -6.46 2.97 16.81
C THR A 74 -6.05 4.10 15.86
N LEU A 75 -6.05 3.81 14.57
CA LEU A 75 -5.75 4.78 13.52
C LEU A 75 -7.03 5.31 12.88
N PHE A 76 -8.00 4.44 12.66
CA PHE A 76 -9.27 4.77 12.03
C PHE A 76 -10.42 4.14 12.81
N SER A 77 -11.51 4.89 13.01
CA SER A 77 -12.69 4.43 13.74
C SER A 77 -13.95 4.66 12.95
N ALA A 78 -14.89 3.71 13.01
CA ALA A 78 -16.23 3.77 12.45
C ALA A 78 -16.27 4.16 10.96
N VAL A 79 -15.30 3.68 10.18
CA VAL A 79 -15.21 3.98 8.75
C VAL A 79 -16.25 3.17 8.01
N SER A 80 -17.28 3.84 7.50
CA SER A 80 -18.39 3.22 6.79
C SER A 80 -17.97 2.67 5.42
N TYR A 81 -18.75 1.72 4.89
CA TYR A 81 -18.56 1.19 3.54
C TYR A 81 -18.46 2.29 2.47
N LYS A 82 -17.56 2.12 1.53
CA LYS A 82 -17.19 3.05 0.45
C LYS A 82 -16.54 4.36 0.90
N LYS A 83 -16.19 4.50 2.16
CA LYS A 83 -15.47 5.68 2.63
C LYS A 83 -13.97 5.52 2.47
N VAL A 84 -13.34 6.63 2.13
CA VAL A 84 -11.89 6.84 2.11
C VAL A 84 -11.56 7.83 3.20
N THR A 85 -10.57 7.54 4.04
CA THR A 85 -10.15 8.43 5.12
C THR A 85 -9.06 9.40 4.66
N PRO A 86 -8.86 10.51 5.38
CA PRO A 86 -7.60 11.24 5.32
C PRO A 86 -6.41 10.36 5.67
N TYR A 87 -5.21 10.80 5.27
CA TYR A 87 -3.97 10.18 5.72
C TYR A 87 -3.69 10.50 7.19
N VAL A 88 -3.19 9.52 7.93
CA VAL A 88 -2.66 9.66 9.28
C VAL A 88 -1.19 9.22 9.33
N GLU A 89 -0.42 9.82 10.21
CA GLU A 89 1.00 9.50 10.37
C GLU A 89 1.19 8.20 11.18
N VAL A 90 2.10 7.36 10.68
CA VAL A 90 2.62 6.17 11.37
C VAL A 90 4.13 6.32 11.50
N LYS A 91 4.68 6.02 12.67
CA LYS A 91 6.08 6.33 13.01
C LYS A 91 7.01 5.11 13.00
N ASP A 92 6.45 3.93 12.85
CA ASP A 92 7.20 2.69 12.92
C ASP A 92 7.56 2.18 11.52
N ASN A 93 8.75 1.60 11.38
CA ASN A 93 9.23 1.05 10.12
C ASN A 93 8.53 -0.26 9.75
N ARG A 94 7.98 -0.97 10.72
CA ARG A 94 7.15 -2.16 10.52
C ARG A 94 5.91 -2.04 11.37
N VAL A 95 4.76 -2.11 10.75
CA VAL A 95 3.46 -1.94 11.40
C VAL A 95 2.59 -3.15 11.16
N THR A 96 1.99 -3.66 12.24
CA THR A 96 0.94 -4.68 12.14
C THR A 96 -0.41 -3.98 12.23
N PHE A 97 -1.12 -3.97 11.11
CA PHE A 97 -2.48 -3.45 11.04
C PHE A 97 -3.48 -4.55 11.40
N LYS A 98 -4.45 -4.23 12.24
CA LYS A 98 -5.55 -5.12 12.60
C LYS A 98 -6.88 -4.47 12.24
N LEU A 99 -7.77 -5.25 11.63
CA LEU A 99 -9.10 -4.83 11.19
C LEU A 99 -10.16 -5.37 12.16
N PHE A 100 -11.05 -4.51 12.60
CA PHE A 100 -12.14 -4.85 13.50
C PHE A 100 -13.48 -4.42 12.90
N PRO A 101 -14.57 -5.15 13.13
CA PRO A 101 -15.91 -4.56 13.00
C PRO A 101 -16.02 -3.43 14.04
N ALA A 102 -16.64 -2.31 13.66
CA ALA A 102 -16.73 -1.16 14.56
C ALA A 102 -17.34 -1.54 15.91
N ALA A 103 -16.75 -1.01 16.98
CA ALA A 103 -17.12 -1.29 18.36
C ALA A 103 -17.02 -2.77 18.78
N LYS A 104 -16.13 -3.54 18.15
CA LYS A 104 -15.77 -4.91 18.55
C LYS A 104 -14.29 -4.99 18.90
N ASP A 105 -13.98 -5.84 19.90
CA ASP A 105 -12.61 -6.01 20.40
C ASP A 105 -11.84 -7.14 19.70
N SER A 106 -12.55 -7.97 18.91
CA SER A 106 -11.92 -9.07 18.18
C SER A 106 -11.61 -8.67 16.75
N SER A 107 -10.34 -8.73 16.37
CA SER A 107 -9.92 -8.51 14.99
C SER A 107 -10.43 -9.63 14.07
N ILE A 108 -10.77 -9.24 12.84
CA ILE A 108 -11.24 -10.15 11.78
C ILE A 108 -10.22 -10.35 10.67
N ALA A 109 -9.19 -9.53 10.64
CA ALA A 109 -8.04 -9.68 9.76
C ALA A 109 -6.84 -8.91 10.33
N ASP A 110 -5.64 -9.35 10.00
CA ASP A 110 -4.39 -8.64 10.26
C ASP A 110 -3.44 -8.74 9.07
N ASN A 111 -2.57 -7.76 8.95
CA ASN A 111 -1.50 -7.73 7.96
C ASN A 111 -0.36 -6.84 8.46
N SER A 112 0.88 -7.25 8.20
CA SER A 112 2.07 -6.49 8.57
C SER A 112 2.78 -5.98 7.33
N GLU A 113 3.21 -4.73 7.36
CA GLU A 113 3.91 -4.09 6.24
C GLU A 113 5.15 -3.34 6.71
N MET A 114 6.17 -3.32 5.85
CA MET A 114 7.35 -2.50 6.02
C MET A 114 7.06 -1.10 5.47
N MET A 115 7.04 -0.13 6.35
CA MET A 115 6.72 1.25 6.04
C MET A 115 8.02 2.03 5.76
N ALA A 116 8.24 2.45 4.53
CA ALA A 116 9.40 3.26 4.20
C ALA A 116 9.15 4.74 4.48
N ASP A 117 10.13 5.41 5.08
CA ASP A 117 10.06 6.82 5.46
C ASP A 117 9.68 7.73 4.28
N GLY A 118 8.81 8.70 4.52
CA GLY A 118 8.30 9.64 3.53
C GLY A 118 7.28 9.08 2.56
N ASN A 119 6.98 7.77 2.61
CA ASN A 119 6.01 7.16 1.71
C ASN A 119 4.58 7.25 2.23
N ARG A 120 3.65 7.09 1.29
CA ARG A 120 2.21 7.00 1.54
C ARG A 120 1.71 5.62 1.19
N TYR A 121 0.72 5.16 1.94
CA TYR A 121 0.12 3.85 1.75
C TYR A 121 -1.40 3.92 1.87
N THR A 122 -2.08 3.12 1.05
CA THR A 122 -3.52 2.90 1.15
C THR A 122 -3.79 1.50 1.66
N ILE A 123 -4.47 1.40 2.80
CA ILE A 123 -5.03 0.16 3.31
C ILE A 123 -6.40 -0.02 2.65
N VAL A 124 -6.62 -1.12 1.95
CA VAL A 124 -7.92 -1.49 1.39
C VAL A 124 -8.46 -2.67 2.17
N ALA A 125 -9.55 -2.45 2.91
CA ALA A 125 -10.29 -3.52 3.54
C ALA A 125 -11.29 -4.11 2.53
N LEU A 126 -11.21 -5.41 2.28
CA LEU A 126 -11.97 -6.09 1.24
C LEU A 126 -12.41 -7.50 1.70
N PRO A 127 -13.41 -8.11 1.02
CA PRO A 127 -13.80 -9.49 1.33
C PRO A 127 -12.64 -10.48 1.15
N ASP A 128 -12.66 -11.57 1.86
CA ASP A 128 -11.82 -12.74 1.58
C ASP A 128 -12.57 -13.78 0.72
N ASP A 129 -11.89 -14.88 0.35
CA ASP A 129 -12.48 -15.93 -0.49
C ASP A 129 -13.53 -16.76 0.26
N LYS A 130 -13.55 -16.69 1.58
CA LYS A 130 -14.45 -17.47 2.47
C LYS A 130 -15.64 -16.66 2.96
N GLY A 131 -15.77 -15.39 2.52
CA GLY A 131 -16.83 -14.49 2.93
C GLY A 131 -16.54 -13.73 4.24
N GLY A 132 -15.30 -13.81 4.73
CA GLY A 132 -14.76 -12.96 5.79
C GLY A 132 -14.17 -11.66 5.24
N ALA A 133 -13.18 -11.13 5.94
CA ALA A 133 -12.47 -9.92 5.58
C ALA A 133 -10.97 -10.15 5.47
N THR A 134 -10.33 -9.37 4.63
CA THR A 134 -8.87 -9.27 4.54
C THR A 134 -8.50 -7.81 4.26
N MET A 135 -7.20 -7.50 4.21
CA MET A 135 -6.74 -6.18 3.79
C MET A 135 -5.49 -6.27 2.92
N ARG A 136 -5.38 -5.32 2.00
CA ARG A 136 -4.20 -5.05 1.20
C ARG A 136 -3.61 -3.73 1.65
N ILE A 137 -2.29 -3.65 1.69
CA ILE A 137 -1.56 -2.43 1.97
C ILE A 137 -0.76 -2.12 0.72
N LEU A 138 -1.04 -0.99 0.10
CA LEU A 138 -0.55 -0.62 -1.21
C LEU A 138 0.20 0.69 -1.11
N ARG A 139 1.39 0.77 -1.70
CA ARG A 139 2.16 2.01 -1.76
C ARG A 139 1.53 2.98 -2.75
N ASP A 140 1.45 4.25 -2.37
CA ASP A 140 0.86 5.29 -3.21
C ASP A 140 1.95 6.07 -3.96
N GLU A 141 2.05 5.84 -5.26
CA GLU A 141 2.96 6.55 -6.17
C GLU A 141 2.22 7.68 -6.88
N ILE A 142 1.88 8.73 -6.13
CA ILE A 142 0.91 9.75 -6.52
C ILE A 142 1.46 10.87 -7.42
N VAL A 143 2.74 10.85 -7.75
CA VAL A 143 3.34 11.90 -8.58
C VAL A 143 3.38 11.46 -10.04
N PRO A 144 2.53 12.04 -10.91
CA PRO A 144 2.58 11.75 -12.34
C PRO A 144 3.75 12.44 -13.04
N ASP A 145 4.04 12.03 -14.26
CA ASP A 145 4.92 12.78 -15.16
C ASP A 145 4.36 14.19 -15.43
N SER A 146 5.25 15.12 -15.77
CA SER A 146 4.87 16.51 -16.01
C SER A 146 3.77 16.63 -17.06
N GLY A 147 2.69 17.32 -16.71
CA GLY A 147 1.53 17.52 -17.57
C GLY A 147 0.63 16.28 -17.77
N LYS A 148 0.90 15.20 -17.05
CA LYS A 148 0.05 13.99 -17.06
C LYS A 148 -0.87 13.95 -15.84
N ALA A 149 -1.91 13.14 -15.94
CA ALA A 149 -2.65 12.60 -14.82
C ALA A 149 -2.20 11.15 -14.59
N ARG A 150 -2.43 10.62 -13.40
CA ARG A 150 -2.05 9.24 -13.06
C ARG A 150 -3.28 8.47 -12.56
N ILE A 151 -3.40 7.21 -12.91
CA ILE A 151 -4.53 6.37 -12.51
C ILE A 151 -4.04 4.98 -12.14
N ARG A 152 -4.64 4.39 -11.10
CA ARG A 152 -4.54 2.96 -10.78
C ARG A 152 -5.93 2.37 -10.56
N VAL A 153 -6.01 1.04 -10.65
CA VAL A 153 -7.23 0.28 -10.41
C VAL A 153 -6.95 -0.83 -9.40
N ILE A 154 -7.88 -1.02 -8.46
CA ILE A 154 -7.83 -2.06 -7.44
C ILE A 154 -9.09 -2.90 -7.57
N ASN A 155 -8.94 -4.19 -7.77
CA ASN A 155 -10.08 -5.11 -7.80
C ASN A 155 -10.31 -5.73 -6.41
N ALA A 156 -11.20 -5.12 -5.64
CA ALA A 156 -11.65 -5.59 -4.33
C ALA A 156 -13.01 -6.32 -4.39
N SER A 157 -13.51 -6.65 -5.61
CA SER A 157 -14.81 -7.30 -5.81
C SER A 157 -14.64 -8.79 -6.14
N PRO A 158 -15.08 -9.72 -5.29
CA PRO A 158 -15.08 -11.14 -5.63
C PRO A 158 -16.12 -11.50 -6.71
N GLY A 159 -16.92 -10.53 -7.14
CA GLY A 159 -17.87 -10.67 -8.26
C GLY A 159 -17.23 -10.45 -9.63
N VAL A 160 -16.00 -9.94 -9.68
CA VAL A 160 -15.22 -9.73 -10.90
C VAL A 160 -13.90 -10.48 -10.74
N LYS A 161 -13.73 -11.52 -11.53
CA LYS A 161 -12.54 -12.37 -11.41
C LYS A 161 -11.33 -11.72 -12.09
N ASP A 162 -11.52 -11.25 -13.31
CA ASP A 162 -10.54 -10.57 -14.11
C ASP A 162 -11.19 -9.28 -14.65
N ALA A 163 -10.64 -8.13 -14.33
CA ALA A 163 -11.21 -6.85 -14.73
C ALA A 163 -10.37 -6.17 -15.83
N ASP A 164 -11.04 -5.76 -16.90
CA ASP A 164 -10.49 -4.87 -17.90
C ASP A 164 -11.04 -3.46 -17.68
N VAL A 165 -10.17 -2.46 -17.76
CA VAL A 165 -10.55 -1.06 -17.58
C VAL A 165 -10.09 -0.24 -18.78
N ALA A 166 -11.02 0.43 -19.43
CA ALA A 166 -10.78 1.29 -20.59
C ALA A 166 -11.35 2.69 -20.38
N LEU A 167 -10.83 3.66 -21.11
CA LEU A 167 -11.50 4.94 -21.29
C LEU A 167 -12.39 4.83 -22.52
N GLN A 168 -13.66 5.18 -22.41
CA GLN A 168 -14.64 5.03 -23.48
C GLN A 168 -14.17 5.73 -24.76
N GLY A 169 -14.23 4.98 -25.88
CA GLY A 169 -13.75 5.45 -27.17
C GLY A 169 -12.28 5.11 -27.48
N GLN A 170 -11.54 4.56 -26.54
CA GLN A 170 -10.22 3.97 -26.80
C GLN A 170 -10.37 2.54 -27.32
N LYS A 171 -9.48 2.14 -28.23
CA LYS A 171 -9.49 0.81 -28.83
C LYS A 171 -9.00 -0.27 -27.87
N ASP A 172 -7.95 0.05 -27.14
CA ASP A 172 -7.30 -0.89 -26.25
C ASP A 172 -7.60 -0.51 -24.78
N PRO A 173 -7.75 -1.49 -23.89
CA PRO A 173 -7.97 -1.22 -22.48
C PRO A 173 -6.73 -0.54 -21.87
N LEU A 174 -6.96 0.34 -20.91
CA LEU A 174 -5.89 0.97 -20.14
C LEU A 174 -5.22 -0.05 -19.21
N PHE A 175 -6.02 -0.93 -18.64
CA PHE A 175 -5.58 -2.05 -17.83
C PHE A 175 -6.35 -3.30 -18.21
N SER A 176 -5.70 -4.46 -18.22
CA SER A 176 -6.29 -5.76 -18.51
C SER A 176 -5.95 -6.76 -17.42
N ASP A 177 -6.82 -7.76 -17.30
CA ASP A 177 -6.61 -8.94 -16.46
C ASP A 177 -6.29 -8.60 -14.98
N ILE A 178 -7.05 -7.66 -14.40
CA ILE A 178 -6.87 -7.30 -13.00
C ILE A 178 -7.58 -8.33 -12.13
N ASP A 179 -6.83 -9.28 -11.60
CA ASP A 179 -7.34 -10.32 -10.70
C ASP A 179 -8.01 -9.74 -9.45
N TYR A 180 -8.96 -10.50 -8.91
CA TYR A 180 -9.52 -10.22 -7.58
C TYR A 180 -8.42 -10.17 -6.50
N LYS A 181 -8.49 -9.18 -5.61
CA LYS A 181 -7.48 -8.82 -4.60
C LYS A 181 -6.17 -8.27 -5.16
N SER A 182 -6.11 -7.95 -6.44
CA SER A 182 -4.94 -7.36 -7.08
C SER A 182 -5.15 -5.89 -7.40
N GLU A 183 -4.05 -5.21 -7.65
CA GLU A 183 -4.05 -3.89 -8.25
C GLU A 183 -3.36 -3.92 -9.60
N ALA A 184 -3.85 -3.12 -10.52
CA ALA A 184 -3.07 -2.65 -11.64
C ALA A 184 -2.39 -1.34 -11.20
N GLY A 185 -1.07 -1.37 -11.13
CA GLY A 185 -0.26 -0.23 -10.67
C GLY A 185 -0.52 1.05 -11.48
N TYR A 186 -0.01 2.14 -10.99
CA TYR A 186 -0.24 3.44 -11.62
C TYR A 186 0.25 3.52 -13.06
N LYS A 187 -0.59 4.12 -13.93
CA LYS A 187 -0.25 4.54 -15.31
C LYS A 187 -0.51 6.02 -15.50
N ASP A 188 0.39 6.67 -16.21
CA ASP A 188 0.22 8.06 -16.62
C ASP A 188 -0.64 8.13 -17.87
N ILE A 189 -1.62 9.03 -17.86
CA ILE A 189 -2.53 9.28 -18.96
C ILE A 189 -2.51 10.77 -19.36
N THR A 190 -2.95 11.06 -20.56
CA THR A 190 -3.21 12.44 -20.96
C THR A 190 -4.45 12.95 -20.21
N PRO A 191 -4.38 14.14 -19.56
CA PRO A 191 -5.52 14.72 -18.89
C PRO A 191 -6.75 14.80 -19.78
N THR A 192 -7.88 14.36 -19.26
CA THR A 192 -9.13 14.28 -20.03
C THR A 192 -10.32 14.14 -19.10
N THR A 193 -11.50 14.42 -19.64
CA THR A 193 -12.78 13.99 -19.05
C THR A 193 -13.29 12.82 -19.83
N ALA A 194 -13.49 11.69 -19.19
CA ALA A 194 -13.88 10.45 -19.86
C ALA A 194 -14.89 9.65 -19.04
N THR A 195 -15.59 8.75 -19.71
CA THR A 195 -16.27 7.64 -19.05
C THR A 195 -15.29 6.49 -18.91
N VAL A 196 -15.08 6.00 -17.70
CA VAL A 196 -14.32 4.79 -17.44
C VAL A 196 -15.26 3.60 -17.61
N GLU A 197 -14.86 2.69 -18.48
CA GLU A 197 -15.59 1.46 -18.76
C GLU A 197 -14.85 0.28 -18.13
N ILE A 198 -15.57 -0.51 -17.32
CA ILE A 198 -15.02 -1.65 -16.61
C ILE A 198 -15.78 -2.90 -17.06
N ARG A 199 -15.06 -3.90 -17.54
CA ARG A 199 -15.57 -5.20 -17.97
C ARG A 199 -15.01 -6.29 -17.06
N GLY A 200 -15.82 -7.27 -16.73
CA GLY A 200 -15.37 -8.51 -16.10
C GLY A 200 -15.16 -9.60 -17.14
N ASP A 201 -14.81 -10.78 -16.64
CA ASP A 201 -14.54 -12.00 -17.40
C ASP A 201 -15.77 -12.59 -18.14
N ASP A 202 -17.00 -12.20 -17.78
CA ASP A 202 -18.20 -12.62 -18.51
C ASP A 202 -18.46 -11.69 -19.71
N PRO A 203 -18.23 -12.14 -20.96
CA PRO A 203 -18.43 -11.33 -22.15
C PRO A 203 -19.89 -10.91 -22.38
N ASN A 204 -20.85 -11.58 -21.71
CA ASN A 204 -22.27 -11.24 -21.81
C ASN A 204 -22.70 -10.23 -20.74
N SER A 205 -21.82 -9.93 -19.78
CA SER A 205 -22.10 -8.92 -18.76
C SER A 205 -22.06 -7.53 -19.37
N LYS A 206 -22.96 -6.65 -18.88
CA LYS A 206 -22.89 -5.24 -19.26
C LYS A 206 -21.70 -4.58 -18.59
N PRO A 207 -20.96 -3.72 -19.30
CA PRO A 207 -19.88 -2.98 -18.68
C PRO A 207 -20.41 -2.03 -17.58
N ILE A 208 -19.60 -1.86 -16.57
CA ILE A 208 -19.83 -0.84 -15.54
C ILE A 208 -19.26 0.46 -16.06
N LEU A 209 -20.08 1.52 -16.05
CA LEU A 209 -19.69 2.83 -16.56
C LEU A 209 -19.59 3.84 -15.42
N VAL A 210 -18.40 4.39 -15.22
CA VAL A 210 -18.17 5.54 -14.35
C VAL A 210 -18.06 6.78 -15.23
N LYS A 211 -19.14 7.57 -15.26
CA LYS A 211 -19.28 8.70 -16.20
C LYS A 211 -18.60 9.95 -15.67
N ASN A 212 -18.17 10.81 -16.59
CA ASN A 212 -17.67 12.16 -16.30
C ASN A 212 -16.51 12.20 -15.30
N VAL A 213 -15.60 11.25 -15.36
CA VAL A 213 -14.38 11.27 -14.53
C VAL A 213 -13.43 12.30 -15.12
N HIS A 214 -13.06 13.29 -14.30
CA HIS A 214 -12.11 14.35 -14.68
C HIS A 214 -10.71 13.94 -14.23
N PHE A 215 -9.82 13.74 -15.17
CA PHE A 215 -8.41 13.46 -14.92
C PHE A 215 -7.61 14.74 -15.17
N GLU A 216 -7.24 15.43 -14.11
CA GLU A 216 -6.52 16.71 -14.17
C GLU A 216 -5.02 16.52 -14.20
N PRO A 217 -4.26 17.42 -14.85
CA PRO A 217 -2.80 17.34 -14.87
C PRO A 217 -2.23 17.49 -13.44
N GLY A 218 -1.22 16.69 -13.12
CA GLY A 218 -0.56 16.72 -11.82
C GLY A 218 -1.29 15.95 -10.72
N LYS A 219 -2.44 15.35 -11.01
CA LYS A 219 -3.23 14.57 -10.05
C LYS A 219 -3.15 13.07 -10.29
N ALA A 220 -3.32 12.31 -9.21
CA ALA A 220 -3.39 10.84 -9.24
C ALA A 220 -4.76 10.38 -8.72
N TYR A 221 -5.28 9.33 -9.34
CA TYR A 221 -6.62 8.81 -9.07
C TYR A 221 -6.57 7.32 -8.82
N THR A 222 -7.38 6.87 -7.87
CA THR A 222 -7.61 5.45 -7.61
C THR A 222 -9.07 5.09 -7.89
N ILE A 223 -9.27 4.00 -8.61
CA ILE A 223 -10.55 3.34 -8.85
C ILE A 223 -10.54 2.01 -8.11
N VAL A 224 -11.49 1.78 -7.21
CA VAL A 224 -11.64 0.52 -6.48
C VAL A 224 -12.95 -0.14 -6.89
N LEU A 225 -12.87 -1.34 -7.43
CA LEU A 225 -14.05 -2.19 -7.64
C LEU A 225 -14.39 -2.86 -6.33
N THR A 226 -15.65 -2.82 -5.92
CA THR A 226 -16.12 -3.44 -4.69
C THR A 226 -17.48 -4.11 -4.90
N GLY A 227 -17.91 -4.93 -3.96
CA GLY A 227 -19.18 -5.65 -4.01
C GLY A 227 -19.07 -7.10 -3.56
N TRP A 228 -20.16 -7.85 -3.60
CA TRP A 228 -20.20 -9.29 -3.37
C TRP A 228 -20.44 -10.06 -4.66
N LYS A 229 -20.10 -11.36 -4.70
CA LYS A 229 -20.37 -12.26 -5.84
C LYS A 229 -21.80 -12.22 -6.37
N SER A 230 -22.76 -12.01 -5.48
CA SER A 230 -24.21 -12.06 -5.79
C SER A 230 -24.86 -10.69 -5.95
N LYS A 231 -24.09 -9.61 -5.91
CA LYS A 231 -24.60 -8.23 -6.03
C LYS A 231 -23.89 -7.49 -7.16
N PRO A 232 -24.51 -6.46 -7.71
CA PRO A 232 -23.83 -5.59 -8.67
C PRO A 232 -22.50 -5.07 -8.11
N VAL A 233 -21.50 -5.02 -8.99
CA VAL A 233 -20.23 -4.39 -8.65
C VAL A 233 -20.44 -2.90 -8.51
N GLU A 234 -19.88 -2.34 -7.46
CA GLU A 234 -19.87 -0.91 -7.19
C GLU A 234 -18.46 -0.36 -7.36
N VAL A 235 -18.33 0.93 -7.54
CA VAL A 235 -17.04 1.59 -7.77
C VAL A 235 -16.85 2.70 -6.75
N ILE A 236 -15.63 2.80 -6.21
CA ILE A 236 -15.17 3.92 -5.40
C ILE A 236 -14.09 4.62 -6.22
N THR A 237 -14.22 5.92 -6.44
CA THR A 237 -13.20 6.74 -7.12
C THR A 237 -12.79 7.89 -6.21
N PHE A 238 -11.51 8.21 -6.19
CA PHE A 238 -10.99 9.33 -5.40
C PHE A 238 -9.66 9.85 -5.95
N ASP A 239 -9.37 11.10 -5.63
CA ASP A 239 -8.10 11.76 -5.90
C ASP A 239 -7.09 11.39 -4.81
N ASP A 240 -5.98 10.80 -5.21
CA ASP A 240 -4.91 10.37 -4.30
C ASP A 240 -4.05 11.54 -3.82
N THR A 241 -4.05 12.65 -4.52
CA THR A 241 -3.27 13.83 -4.18
C THR A 241 -3.91 14.65 -3.06
N GLU A 242 -5.21 14.49 -2.83
CA GLU A 242 -5.90 15.15 -1.75
C GLU A 242 -5.55 14.52 -0.40
N THR A 243 -5.08 15.34 0.53
CA THR A 243 -4.74 14.90 1.90
C THR A 243 -5.94 14.83 2.82
N GLY A 244 -7.06 15.44 2.43
CA GLY A 244 -8.33 15.41 3.14
C GLY A 244 -9.32 14.51 2.41
N GLY A 245 -9.71 13.41 3.01
CA GLY A 245 -10.61 12.43 2.41
C GLY A 245 -11.96 13.01 2.04
N VAL A 246 -12.12 13.37 0.78
CA VAL A 246 -13.42 13.54 0.18
C VAL A 246 -13.62 12.40 -0.81
N ALA A 247 -14.17 11.30 -0.32
CA ALA A 247 -14.76 10.32 -1.19
C ALA A 247 -16.01 10.98 -1.81
N GLY A 248 -15.97 11.19 -3.09
CA GLY A 248 -17.18 11.66 -3.73
C GLY A 248 -16.97 12.43 -5.01
N LEU A 249 -16.57 11.75 -6.07
CA LEU A 249 -17.19 12.04 -7.35
C LEU A 249 -18.59 11.42 -7.25
N SER A 250 -19.59 12.24 -6.88
CA SER A 250 -20.98 11.81 -6.85
C SER A 250 -21.38 11.35 -8.23
N LEU A 251 -21.76 10.08 -8.34
CA LEU A 251 -22.45 9.56 -9.51
C LEU A 251 -23.87 10.16 -9.50
N HIS A 252 -24.15 11.09 -10.41
CA HIS A 252 -25.49 11.51 -10.79
C HIS A 252 -25.88 10.85 -12.12
#